data_b6b964fb2fd8794c8d9f484eb2be490e
#
_entry.id   b6b964fb2fd8794c8d9f484eb2be490e
#
_cell.length_a   1.000
_cell.length_b   1.000
_cell.length_c   1.000
_cell.angle_alpha   90.00
_cell.angle_beta   90.00
_cell.angle_gamma   90.00
#
_symmetry.space_group_name_H-M   'P 1'
#
loop_
_entity.id
_entity.type
_entity.pdbx_description
1 polymer ?
#
loop_
_entity_poly.entity_id
_entity_poly.type
_entity_poly.pdbx_seq_one_letter_code
_entity_poly.pdbx_strand_id
1 'polypeptide(L)'
;MFKSRLQIAAEALVIAALSTSAAAQKAQAPIATVTDLEAALLACWVPPPMEQSRPGMQITVLMSFKRNGELFAEPRIVFQSGEASEAERSAYRIAVAQALKRCASLPFTEAFGNAVAGQPFTMTFVDDREQPP
;
A
#
# COMPACT_ATOMS: atom_id res chain seq x y z
N MET A 1 27.11 -10.10 -71.28
CA MET A 1 27.73 -9.83 -69.98
C MET A 1 26.66 -9.41 -69.01
N PHE A 2 26.17 -10.32 -68.24
CA PHE A 2 25.21 -10.01 -67.24
C PHE A 2 25.92 -10.04 -65.90
N LYS A 3 26.04 -8.88 -65.28
CA LYS A 3 26.45 -8.80 -63.92
C LYS A 3 25.18 -8.89 -63.07
N SER A 4 24.90 -10.03 -62.55
CA SER A 4 23.89 -10.13 -61.49
C SER A 4 24.44 -9.46 -60.27
N ARG A 5 23.87 -8.31 -59.97
CA ARG A 5 24.10 -7.69 -58.70
C ARG A 5 23.17 -8.38 -57.70
N LEU A 6 23.75 -9.23 -56.93
CA LEU A 6 23.10 -9.73 -55.75
C LEU A 6 22.96 -8.55 -54.78
N GLN A 7 21.79 -7.98 -54.73
CA GLN A 7 21.48 -7.06 -53.65
C GLN A 7 21.16 -7.91 -52.44
N ILE A 8 22.11 -8.00 -51.55
CA ILE A 8 21.86 -8.52 -50.26
C ILE A 8 21.08 -7.42 -49.52
N ALA A 9 19.78 -7.60 -49.43
CA ALA A 9 18.97 -6.79 -48.55
C ALA A 9 19.40 -7.18 -47.14
N ALA A 10 20.14 -6.30 -46.48
CA ALA A 10 20.37 -6.40 -45.07
C ALA A 10 19.06 -6.08 -44.37
N GLU A 11 18.32 -7.10 -44.07
CA GLU A 11 17.19 -6.94 -43.15
C GLU A 11 17.80 -6.63 -41.79
N ALA A 12 17.73 -5.36 -41.45
CA ALA A 12 18.00 -4.94 -40.06
C ALA A 12 16.87 -5.49 -39.20
N LEU A 13 17.15 -6.57 -38.51
CA LEU A 13 16.28 -7.07 -37.47
C LEU A 13 16.29 -6.02 -36.36
N VAL A 14 15.27 -5.17 -36.33
CA VAL A 14 15.02 -4.31 -35.20
C VAL A 14 14.45 -5.21 -34.10
N ILE A 15 15.31 -5.71 -33.27
CA ILE A 15 14.89 -6.34 -32.05
C ILE A 15 14.40 -5.18 -31.17
N ALA A 16 13.09 -4.96 -31.18
CA ALA A 16 12.46 -4.15 -30.19
C ALA A 16 12.67 -4.84 -28.86
N ALA A 17 13.66 -4.40 -28.09
CA ALA A 17 13.81 -4.80 -26.72
C ALA A 17 12.58 -4.28 -25.98
N LEU A 18 11.63 -5.16 -25.77
CA LEU A 18 10.58 -4.94 -24.80
C LEU A 18 11.25 -4.88 -23.43
N SER A 19 11.70 -3.70 -23.06
CA SER A 19 12.06 -3.43 -21.68
C SER A 19 10.76 -3.45 -20.89
N THR A 20 10.37 -4.63 -20.47
CA THR A 20 9.40 -4.75 -19.39
C THR A 20 10.03 -4.06 -18.20
N SER A 21 9.52 -2.88 -17.89
CA SER A 21 9.91 -2.18 -16.68
C SER A 21 9.42 -3.01 -15.50
N ALA A 22 10.27 -3.89 -15.00
CA ALA A 22 10.04 -4.65 -13.78
C ALA A 22 10.04 -3.77 -12.53
N ALA A 23 10.13 -2.44 -12.70
CA ALA A 23 10.16 -1.47 -11.62
C ALA A 23 8.80 -1.28 -10.91
N ALA A 24 7.71 -1.82 -11.45
CA ALA A 24 6.38 -1.51 -10.95
C ALA A 24 5.90 -2.44 -9.84
N GLN A 25 6.61 -3.51 -9.54
CA GLN A 25 6.20 -4.44 -8.49
C GLN A 25 7.38 -4.75 -7.59
N LYS A 26 7.58 -3.89 -6.60
CA LYS A 26 8.28 -4.35 -5.41
C LYS A 26 7.41 -5.43 -4.80
N ALA A 27 7.81 -6.69 -4.97
CA ALA A 27 7.29 -7.76 -4.15
C ALA A 27 7.45 -7.30 -2.70
N GLN A 28 6.35 -7.17 -1.95
CA GLN A 28 6.42 -6.86 -0.55
C GLN A 28 7.28 -7.93 0.14
N ALA A 29 8.25 -7.49 0.94
CA ALA A 29 9.03 -8.40 1.77
C ALA A 29 8.08 -9.17 2.69
N PRO A 30 8.34 -10.46 2.96
CA PRO A 30 7.51 -11.23 3.88
C PRO A 30 7.42 -10.55 5.25
N ILE A 31 6.21 -10.55 5.82
CA ILE A 31 5.94 -9.95 7.13
C ILE A 31 6.16 -11.03 8.19
N ALA A 32 7.24 -10.88 8.96
CA ALA A 32 7.64 -11.83 9.97
C ALA A 32 7.56 -11.27 11.40
N THR A 33 7.34 -9.96 11.55
CA THR A 33 7.30 -9.27 12.84
C THR A 33 6.17 -8.23 12.86
N VAL A 34 5.80 -7.79 14.05
CA VAL A 34 4.84 -6.69 14.22
C VAL A 34 5.38 -5.40 13.59
N THR A 35 6.69 -5.14 13.70
CA THR A 35 7.30 -3.98 13.06
C THR A 35 7.15 -4.02 11.54
N ASP A 36 7.33 -5.20 10.93
CA ASP A 36 7.09 -5.38 9.50
C ASP A 36 5.63 -5.10 9.14
N LEU A 37 4.69 -5.55 9.98
CA LEU A 37 3.27 -5.33 9.78
C LEU A 37 2.93 -3.83 9.82
N GLU A 38 3.43 -3.13 10.83
CA GLU A 38 3.24 -1.68 10.95
C GLU A 38 3.78 -0.95 9.72
N ALA A 39 4.99 -1.28 9.29
CA ALA A 39 5.62 -0.68 8.11
C ALA A 39 4.79 -0.95 6.84
N ALA A 40 4.28 -2.15 6.67
CA ALA A 40 3.43 -2.50 5.53
C ALA A 40 2.12 -1.72 5.53
N LEU A 41 1.47 -1.56 6.67
CA LEU A 41 0.24 -0.79 6.81
C LEU A 41 0.48 0.70 6.55
N LEU A 42 1.58 1.26 7.06
CA LEU A 42 1.96 2.64 6.79
C LEU A 42 2.25 2.90 5.31
N ALA A 43 2.79 1.93 4.61
CA ALA A 43 3.03 2.04 3.16
C ALA A 43 1.73 2.17 2.36
N CYS A 44 0.61 1.70 2.90
CA CYS A 44 -0.71 1.84 2.28
C CYS A 44 -1.43 3.14 2.66
N TRP A 45 -0.91 3.86 3.64
CA TRP A 45 -1.55 5.06 4.16
C TRP A 45 -1.35 6.25 3.23
N VAL A 46 -2.45 6.84 2.79
CA VAL A 46 -2.48 8.08 2.04
C VAL A 46 -3.48 9.00 2.73
N PRO A 47 -3.04 10.09 3.36
CA PRO A 47 -3.96 11.05 3.96
C PRO A 47 -4.90 11.65 2.92
N PRO A 48 -6.04 12.22 3.35
CA PRO A 48 -6.95 12.91 2.43
C PRO A 48 -6.26 14.08 1.70
N PRO A 49 -6.82 14.58 0.59
CA PRO A 49 -6.35 15.80 -0.05
C PRO A 49 -6.27 16.96 0.95
N MET A 50 -5.32 17.86 0.77
CA MET A 50 -5.05 18.94 1.74
C MET A 50 -6.28 19.80 2.04
N GLU A 51 -7.16 20.00 1.06
CA GLU A 51 -8.40 20.79 1.21
C GLU A 51 -9.38 20.16 2.20
N GLN A 52 -9.25 18.86 2.44
CA GLN A 52 -10.11 18.07 3.33
C GLN A 52 -9.38 17.62 4.58
N SER A 53 -8.15 18.08 4.75
CA SER A 53 -7.24 17.57 5.76
C SER A 53 -7.02 18.54 6.90
N ARG A 54 -6.63 17.97 8.01
CA ARG A 54 -6.11 18.68 9.16
C ARG A 54 -4.82 17.99 9.58
N PRO A 55 -3.65 18.42 9.05
CA PRO A 55 -2.36 17.85 9.42
C PRO A 55 -2.17 17.76 10.93
N GLY A 56 -1.61 16.65 11.39
CA GLY A 56 -1.50 16.32 12.81
C GLY A 56 -2.63 15.42 13.31
N MET A 57 -3.66 15.20 12.52
CA MET A 57 -4.75 14.31 12.91
C MET A 57 -4.28 12.87 13.08
N GLN A 58 -4.76 12.23 14.13
CA GLN A 58 -4.48 10.83 14.44
C GLN A 58 -5.78 10.02 14.42
N ILE A 59 -5.68 8.81 13.91
CA ILE A 59 -6.80 7.87 13.89
C ILE A 59 -6.27 6.47 14.23
N THR A 60 -6.83 5.86 15.26
CA THR A 60 -6.44 4.53 15.71
C THR A 60 -7.50 3.51 15.32
N VAL A 61 -7.06 2.42 14.74
CA VAL A 61 -7.92 1.37 14.21
C VAL A 61 -7.59 0.05 14.92
N LEU A 62 -8.63 -0.61 15.39
CA LEU A 62 -8.54 -1.97 15.92
C LEU A 62 -8.88 -2.95 14.81
N MET A 63 -8.00 -3.91 14.59
CA MET A 63 -8.16 -4.92 13.55
C MET A 63 -7.60 -6.26 14.00
N SER A 64 -7.93 -7.29 13.27
CA SER A 64 -7.32 -8.62 13.40
C SER A 64 -7.13 -9.22 12.02
N PHE A 65 -6.24 -10.20 11.95
CA PHE A 65 -5.87 -10.83 10.68
C PHE A 65 -6.11 -12.33 10.73
N LYS A 66 -6.39 -12.88 9.57
CA LYS A 66 -6.33 -14.31 9.34
C LYS A 66 -4.86 -14.73 9.20
N ARG A 67 -4.62 -16.01 9.34
CA ARG A 67 -3.29 -16.60 9.18
C ARG A 67 -2.63 -16.23 7.85
N ASN A 68 -3.42 -16.06 6.80
CA ASN A 68 -2.92 -15.74 5.47
C ASN A 68 -2.69 -14.24 5.21
N GLY A 69 -2.84 -13.39 6.22
CA GLY A 69 -2.63 -11.95 6.08
C GLY A 69 -3.83 -11.14 5.64
N GLU A 70 -4.99 -11.76 5.45
CA GLU A 70 -6.24 -11.06 5.18
C GLU A 70 -6.86 -10.55 6.48
N LEU A 71 -7.62 -9.45 6.40
CA LEU A 71 -8.41 -8.99 7.54
C LEU A 71 -9.45 -10.04 7.94
N PHE A 72 -9.52 -10.34 9.24
CA PHE A 72 -10.45 -11.33 9.78
C PHE A 72 -11.87 -10.80 9.94
N ALA A 73 -11.97 -9.56 10.41
CA ALA A 73 -13.24 -8.90 10.65
C ALA A 73 -13.15 -7.45 10.17
N GLU A 74 -14.29 -6.77 10.11
CA GLU A 74 -14.31 -5.36 9.75
C GLU A 74 -13.54 -4.54 10.78
N PRO A 75 -12.57 -3.72 10.35
CA PRO A 75 -11.80 -2.87 11.26
C PRO A 75 -12.67 -1.84 11.95
N ARG A 76 -12.34 -1.52 13.18
CA ARG A 76 -13.07 -0.54 13.99
C ARG A 76 -12.17 0.62 14.36
N ILE A 77 -12.66 1.82 14.13
CA ILE A 77 -12.01 3.04 14.62
C ILE A 77 -12.29 3.16 16.10
N VAL A 78 -11.22 3.19 16.91
CA VAL A 78 -11.32 3.27 18.39
C VAL A 78 -10.88 4.62 18.92
N PHE A 79 -10.22 5.44 18.10
CA PHE A 79 -9.83 6.80 18.47
C PHE A 79 -9.73 7.68 17.22
N GLN A 80 -10.13 8.93 17.37
CA GLN A 80 -9.91 10.00 16.41
C GLN A 80 -9.62 11.30 17.16
N SER A 81 -8.67 12.08 16.66
CA SER A 81 -8.37 13.40 17.23
C SER A 81 -9.61 14.29 17.23
N GLY A 82 -9.87 14.97 18.36
CA GLY A 82 -11.09 15.73 18.56
C GLY A 82 -11.13 17.11 17.95
N GLU A 83 -9.99 17.63 17.48
CA GLU A 83 -9.88 19.00 16.98
C GLU A 83 -10.34 19.19 15.52
N ALA A 84 -10.54 18.12 14.79
CA ALA A 84 -10.98 18.16 13.42
C ALA A 84 -12.50 18.38 13.32
N SER A 85 -12.95 19.02 12.24
CA SER A 85 -14.37 19.10 11.91
C SER A 85 -14.94 17.73 11.58
N GLU A 86 -16.27 17.57 11.60
CA GLU A 86 -16.88 16.30 11.21
C GLU A 86 -16.58 15.93 9.75
N ALA A 87 -16.52 16.91 8.86
CA ALA A 87 -16.16 16.67 7.46
C ALA A 87 -14.71 16.17 7.33
N GLU A 88 -13.78 16.77 8.07
CA GLU A 88 -12.39 16.32 8.12
C GLU A 88 -12.27 14.92 8.70
N ARG A 89 -12.95 14.66 9.81
CA ARG A 89 -12.97 13.33 10.46
C ARG A 89 -13.50 12.26 9.51
N SER A 90 -14.56 12.56 8.78
CA SER A 90 -15.13 11.66 7.77
C SER A 90 -14.12 11.36 6.66
N ALA A 91 -13.41 12.39 6.17
CA ALA A 91 -12.39 12.22 5.14
C ALA A 91 -11.27 11.27 5.60
N TYR A 92 -10.83 11.38 6.85
CA TYR A 92 -9.82 10.47 7.41
C TYR A 92 -10.35 9.04 7.57
N ARG A 93 -11.60 8.85 7.96
CA ARG A 93 -12.22 7.50 8.01
C ARG A 93 -12.22 6.83 6.65
N ILE A 94 -12.55 7.59 5.61
CA ILE A 94 -12.53 7.11 4.22
C ILE A 94 -11.10 6.77 3.80
N ALA A 95 -10.13 7.63 4.13
CA ALA A 95 -8.72 7.40 3.81
C ALA A 95 -8.18 6.12 4.46
N VAL A 96 -8.55 5.85 5.71
CA VAL A 96 -8.19 4.60 6.39
C VAL A 96 -8.82 3.39 5.70
N ALA A 97 -10.09 3.46 5.36
CA ALA A 97 -10.76 2.36 4.66
C ALA A 97 -10.08 2.05 3.33
N GLN A 98 -9.66 3.07 2.59
CA GLN A 98 -8.92 2.91 1.35
C GLN A 98 -7.53 2.31 1.57
N ALA A 99 -6.82 2.73 2.62
CA ALA A 99 -5.52 2.16 2.98
C ALA A 99 -5.63 0.67 3.27
N LEU A 100 -6.63 0.27 4.05
CA LEU A 100 -6.85 -1.14 4.40
C LEU A 100 -7.25 -1.97 3.19
N LYS A 101 -7.94 -1.40 2.21
CA LYS A 101 -8.20 -2.05 0.93
C LYS A 101 -6.93 -2.29 0.13
N ARG A 102 -6.00 -1.32 0.11
CA ARG A 102 -4.71 -1.48 -0.58
C ARG A 102 -3.86 -2.58 0.07
N CYS A 103 -4.01 -2.75 1.37
CA CYS A 103 -3.32 -3.76 2.17
C CYS A 103 -4.19 -5.00 2.45
N ALA A 104 -5.13 -5.32 1.57
CA ALA A 104 -6.15 -6.36 1.82
C ALA A 104 -5.56 -7.76 1.98
N SER A 105 -4.39 -8.02 1.43
CA SER A 105 -3.71 -9.31 1.52
C SER A 105 -2.23 -9.07 1.76
N LEU A 106 -1.77 -9.34 2.97
CA LEU A 106 -0.40 -9.10 3.38
C LEU A 106 0.40 -10.41 3.34
N PRO A 107 1.67 -10.35 2.89
CA PRO A 107 2.49 -11.57 2.75
C PRO A 107 3.07 -12.02 4.09
N PHE A 108 2.22 -12.55 4.96
CA PHE A 108 2.67 -13.11 6.24
C PHE A 108 3.52 -14.34 6.02
N THR A 109 4.61 -14.47 6.80
CA THR A 109 5.26 -15.76 6.94
C THR A 109 4.31 -16.71 7.66
N GLU A 110 4.49 -18.01 7.47
CA GLU A 110 3.66 -19.01 8.15
C GLU A 110 3.75 -18.89 9.67
N ALA A 111 4.94 -18.70 10.19
CA ALA A 111 5.16 -18.55 11.63
C ALA A 111 4.47 -17.30 12.18
N PHE A 112 4.57 -16.16 11.49
CA PHE A 112 3.93 -14.92 11.92
C PHE A 112 2.41 -15.03 11.84
N GLY A 113 1.88 -15.56 10.74
CA GLY A 113 0.45 -15.78 10.57
C GLY A 113 -0.14 -16.67 11.65
N ASN A 114 0.56 -17.76 12.00
CA ASN A 114 0.13 -18.66 13.08
C ASN A 114 0.13 -17.96 14.45
N ALA A 115 1.10 -17.07 14.68
CA ALA A 115 1.23 -16.37 15.96
C ALA A 115 0.16 -15.28 16.15
N VAL A 116 -0.24 -14.58 15.08
CA VAL A 116 -1.12 -13.40 15.18
C VAL A 116 -2.57 -13.66 14.76
N ALA A 117 -2.86 -14.81 14.18
CA ALA A 117 -4.21 -15.13 13.68
C ALA A 117 -5.27 -14.91 14.77
N GLY A 118 -6.26 -14.05 14.48
CA GLY A 118 -7.36 -13.73 15.37
C GLY A 118 -7.00 -12.83 16.54
N GLN A 119 -5.74 -12.44 16.70
CA GLN A 119 -5.34 -11.56 17.81
C GLN A 119 -5.69 -10.10 17.49
N PRO A 120 -6.17 -9.33 18.47
CA PRO A 120 -6.44 -7.91 18.27
C PRO A 120 -5.13 -7.14 18.07
N PHE A 121 -5.14 -6.24 17.10
CA PHE A 121 -4.02 -5.37 16.75
C PHE A 121 -4.53 -3.94 16.58
N THR A 122 -3.86 -2.97 17.18
CA THR A 122 -4.20 -1.56 17.00
C THR A 122 -3.09 -0.87 16.21
N MET A 123 -3.51 -0.04 15.27
CA MET A 123 -2.62 0.78 14.45
C MET A 123 -3.09 2.23 14.49
N THR A 124 -2.16 3.15 14.74
CA THR A 124 -2.44 4.58 14.66
C THR A 124 -1.87 5.14 13.38
N PHE A 125 -2.75 5.69 12.55
CA PHE A 125 -2.36 6.44 11.36
C PHE A 125 -2.30 7.92 11.73
N VAL A 126 -1.23 8.58 11.32
CA VAL A 126 -0.99 9.99 11.59
C VAL A 126 -0.83 10.73 10.28
N ASP A 127 -1.49 11.86 10.16
CA ASP A 127 -1.22 12.80 9.07
C ASP A 127 -0.07 13.68 9.51
N ASP A 128 1.14 13.28 9.15
CA ASP A 128 2.39 13.94 9.52
C ASP A 128 2.84 15.00 8.52
N ARG A 129 1.98 15.35 7.55
CA ARG A 129 2.31 16.40 6.58
C ARG A 129 2.34 17.75 7.28
N GLU A 130 3.24 18.62 6.82
CA GLU A 130 3.31 19.97 7.33
C GLU A 130 2.09 20.79 6.87
N GLN A 131 1.57 21.61 7.78
CA GLN A 131 0.55 22.58 7.41
C GLN A 131 1.17 23.62 6.47
N PRO A 132 0.47 24.02 5.37
CA PRO A 132 0.93 25.12 4.54
C PRO A 132 1.06 26.40 5.38
N PRO A 133 2.06 27.24 5.10
CA PRO A 133 2.24 28.50 5.80
C PRO A 133 1.06 29.46 5.61
#